data_fe0aab722fb65923d4858620d7f3c373
#
_entry.id   fe0aab722fb65923d4858620d7f3c373
#
_cell.length_a   1.000
_cell.length_b   1.000
_cell.length_c   1.000
_cell.angle_alpha   90.00
_cell.angle_beta   90.00
_cell.angle_gamma   90.00
#
_symmetry.space_group_name_H-M   'P 1'
#
loop_
_entity.id
_entity.type
_entity.pdbx_description
1 polymer ?
#
loop_
_entity_poly.entity_id
_entity_poly.type
_entity_poly.pdbx_seq_one_letter_code
_entity_poly.pdbx_strand_id
1 'polypeptide(L)'
;MSLVISHHTALWMHCSPKFASSAAVANYIEGPINASVTGEKVDRWYRPALSELTGIPLADLGSVDYLLSRDVARHPSPLSRPHSWCGPLPDRTLLSLGNDIYLSAPKFTFLQLSGRYDLVELSCIAMAMAGWYLPSQGENGLSRHNPVVSIAQLKMPVCDIGKHWGIDKVERATRWALDNSRSPMETSLALLINTPRIRGGYGLVSPILNARIYLSAESRVIYPHRYCEADVSAPDSSLLFEYLGKAFHKEEHRDIRRELALQREGYQLQYVTIRQLLDPPQRNEIMRRYAHSAGDSLEPPTELIVRKRIALLRRLLPDRGLVLEDGGVIQSLPGWALPIAWS
;
A
#
# COMPACT_ATOMS: atom_id res chain seq x y z
N MET A 1 24.05 4.31 -23.38
CA MET A 1 22.59 4.20 -23.53
C MET A 1 22.04 3.81 -22.17
N SER A 2 21.21 4.64 -21.58
CA SER A 2 20.81 4.46 -20.18
C SER A 2 19.38 3.90 -20.09
N LEU A 3 19.17 2.87 -19.26
CA LEU A 3 17.87 2.37 -18.88
C LEU A 3 17.38 3.10 -17.61
N VAL A 4 16.20 3.69 -17.64
CA VAL A 4 15.55 4.28 -16.47
C VAL A 4 14.31 3.47 -16.12
N ILE A 5 14.40 2.66 -15.08
CA ILE A 5 13.30 1.82 -14.57
C ILE A 5 12.27 2.72 -13.89
N SER A 6 10.99 2.47 -14.13
CA SER A 6 9.91 3.35 -13.74
C SER A 6 8.62 2.62 -13.34
N HIS A 7 7.59 3.37 -12.93
CA HIS A 7 6.22 2.90 -12.69
C HIS A 7 6.15 1.64 -11.82
N HIS A 8 5.50 0.55 -12.30
CA HIS A 8 5.32 -0.67 -11.50
C HIS A 8 6.63 -1.40 -11.23
N THR A 9 7.51 -1.48 -12.24
CA THR A 9 8.80 -2.14 -12.05
C THR A 9 9.61 -1.43 -10.98
N ALA A 10 9.60 -0.09 -10.95
CA ALA A 10 10.25 0.67 -9.89
C ALA A 10 9.56 0.46 -8.53
N LEU A 11 8.22 0.45 -8.47
CA LEU A 11 7.48 0.15 -7.25
C LEU A 11 7.86 -1.23 -6.69
N TRP A 12 7.86 -2.26 -7.53
CA TRP A 12 8.23 -3.62 -7.13
C TRP A 12 9.67 -3.71 -6.63
N MET A 13 10.61 -3.06 -7.32
CA MET A 13 12.00 -3.05 -6.88
C MET A 13 12.14 -2.39 -5.50
N HIS A 14 11.54 -1.25 -5.28
CA HIS A 14 11.57 -0.58 -3.96
C HIS A 14 10.98 -1.44 -2.84
N CYS A 15 9.94 -2.21 -3.12
CA CYS A 15 9.28 -3.10 -2.16
C CYS A 15 9.87 -4.51 -2.12
N SER A 16 10.90 -4.82 -2.90
CA SER A 16 11.58 -6.11 -2.87
C SER A 16 12.53 -6.19 -1.67
N PRO A 17 12.38 -7.18 -0.76
CA PRO A 17 13.31 -7.35 0.38
C PRO A 17 14.77 -7.54 -0.05
N LYS A 18 14.99 -8.26 -1.16
CA LYS A 18 16.34 -8.50 -1.70
C LYS A 18 16.94 -7.22 -2.25
N PHE A 19 16.18 -6.44 -2.99
CA PHE A 19 16.65 -5.17 -3.53
C PHE A 19 16.88 -4.14 -2.42
N ALA A 20 15.96 -4.03 -1.46
CA ALA A 20 16.10 -3.11 -0.32
C ALA A 20 17.36 -3.37 0.50
N SER A 21 17.78 -4.63 0.64
CA SER A 21 19.03 -4.98 1.36
C SER A 21 20.30 -4.68 0.54
N SER A 22 20.21 -4.67 -0.80
CA SER A 22 21.32 -4.34 -1.70
C SER A 22 21.39 -2.85 -2.07
N ALA A 23 20.24 -2.15 -2.05
CA ALA A 23 20.11 -0.74 -2.46
C ALA A 23 20.62 0.26 -1.40
N ALA A 24 21.17 -0.20 -0.28
CA ALA A 24 21.71 0.67 0.79
C ALA A 24 22.76 1.70 0.29
N VAL A 25 23.14 1.69 -0.98
CA VAL A 25 24.19 2.55 -1.57
C VAL A 25 23.74 3.22 -2.88
N ALA A 26 22.45 3.23 -3.22
CA ALA A 26 22.00 3.91 -4.42
C ALA A 26 22.13 5.43 -4.26
N ASN A 27 23.07 6.04 -4.96
CA ASN A 27 23.26 7.48 -4.96
C ASN A 27 22.24 8.17 -5.88
N TYR A 28 21.65 9.26 -5.39
CA TYR A 28 20.88 10.14 -6.24
C TYR A 28 21.75 10.75 -7.33
N ILE A 29 21.15 10.92 -8.50
CA ILE A 29 21.83 11.53 -9.64
C ILE A 29 21.38 12.96 -9.77
N GLU A 30 22.34 13.81 -10.04
CA GLU A 30 22.16 15.20 -10.42
C GLU A 30 22.40 15.33 -11.94
N GLY A 31 21.45 15.93 -12.65
CA GLY A 31 21.57 16.24 -14.06
C GLY A 31 20.75 15.36 -15.02
N PRO A 32 20.71 15.75 -16.30
CA PRO A 32 19.87 15.10 -17.29
C PRO A 32 20.43 13.72 -17.70
N ILE A 33 19.58 12.72 -17.73
CA ILE A 33 19.89 11.40 -18.28
C ILE A 33 19.24 11.26 -19.64
N ASN A 34 20.01 10.83 -20.61
CA ASN A 34 19.50 10.47 -21.94
C ASN A 34 19.00 9.03 -21.96
N ALA A 35 17.72 8.84 -21.63
CA ALA A 35 17.06 7.55 -21.67
C ALA A 35 16.64 7.22 -23.11
N SER A 36 17.40 6.38 -23.80
CA SER A 36 17.23 6.08 -25.23
C SER A 36 17.28 4.57 -25.56
N VAL A 37 16.92 3.73 -24.60
CA VAL A 37 16.92 2.27 -24.76
C VAL A 37 15.70 1.80 -25.56
N THR A 38 15.89 0.88 -26.51
CA THR A 38 14.78 0.22 -27.20
C THR A 38 14.25 -0.99 -26.43
N GLY A 39 12.97 -1.37 -26.63
CA GLY A 39 12.37 -2.54 -25.99
C GLY A 39 13.14 -3.82 -26.21
N GLU A 40 13.65 -4.06 -27.43
CA GLU A 40 14.48 -5.23 -27.74
C GLU A 40 15.74 -5.29 -26.85
N LYS A 41 16.41 -4.15 -26.63
CA LYS A 41 17.57 -4.10 -25.73
C LYS A 41 17.18 -4.33 -24.29
N VAL A 42 16.02 -3.81 -23.85
CA VAL A 42 15.49 -4.08 -22.51
C VAL A 42 15.30 -5.58 -22.34
N ASP A 43 14.65 -6.25 -23.27
CA ASP A 43 14.37 -7.68 -23.19
C ASP A 43 15.65 -8.53 -23.21
N ARG A 44 16.59 -8.20 -24.09
CA ARG A 44 17.78 -9.02 -24.31
C ARG A 44 18.88 -8.81 -23.26
N TRP A 45 19.12 -7.57 -22.85
CA TRP A 45 20.29 -7.22 -22.04
C TRP A 45 19.94 -6.83 -20.60
N TYR A 46 18.85 -6.10 -20.39
CA TYR A 46 18.56 -5.55 -19.09
C TYR A 46 17.67 -6.45 -18.24
N ARG A 47 16.73 -7.20 -18.81
CA ARG A 47 15.90 -8.14 -18.04
C ARG A 47 16.73 -9.21 -17.30
N PRO A 48 17.76 -9.85 -17.90
CA PRO A 48 18.63 -10.75 -17.16
C PRO A 48 19.34 -10.05 -15.98
N ALA A 49 19.87 -8.85 -16.20
CA ALA A 49 20.52 -8.07 -15.14
C ALA A 49 19.53 -7.69 -14.02
N LEU A 50 18.28 -7.34 -14.36
CA LEU A 50 17.23 -7.06 -13.36
C LEU A 50 16.83 -8.32 -12.60
N SER A 51 16.74 -9.47 -13.24
CA SER A 51 16.49 -10.76 -12.60
C SER A 51 17.58 -11.07 -11.56
N GLU A 52 18.82 -10.87 -11.89
CA GLU A 52 19.94 -11.04 -10.98
C GLU A 52 19.88 -10.05 -9.79
N LEU A 53 19.66 -8.77 -10.08
CA LEU A 53 19.56 -7.69 -9.09
C LEU A 53 18.41 -7.90 -8.09
N THR A 54 17.25 -8.32 -8.57
CA THR A 54 16.03 -8.50 -7.77
C THR A 54 15.93 -9.91 -7.18
N GLY A 55 16.63 -10.88 -7.76
CA GLY A 55 16.53 -12.29 -7.44
C GLY A 55 15.25 -12.96 -7.90
N ILE A 56 14.49 -12.28 -8.76
CA ILE A 56 13.29 -12.82 -9.36
C ILE A 56 13.71 -13.63 -10.58
N PRO A 57 13.25 -14.88 -10.71
CA PRO A 57 13.49 -15.66 -11.90
C PRO A 57 13.07 -14.90 -13.17
N LEU A 58 13.86 -15.00 -14.24
CA LEU A 58 13.60 -14.26 -15.48
C LEU A 58 12.21 -14.57 -16.09
N ALA A 59 11.73 -15.80 -15.86
CA ALA A 59 10.39 -16.22 -16.28
C ALA A 59 9.26 -15.49 -15.53
N ASP A 60 9.51 -15.19 -14.26
CA ASP A 60 8.54 -14.52 -13.36
C ASP A 60 8.66 -13.01 -13.41
N LEU A 61 9.75 -12.49 -14.00
CA LEU A 61 9.93 -11.06 -14.20
C LEU A 61 8.98 -10.58 -15.30
N GLY A 62 7.84 -10.02 -14.91
CA GLY A 62 6.83 -9.48 -15.82
C GLY A 62 7.40 -8.47 -16.84
N SER A 63 6.55 -7.71 -17.50
CA SER A 63 7.03 -6.67 -18.42
C SER A 63 7.69 -5.51 -17.64
N VAL A 64 8.84 -5.03 -18.13
CA VAL A 64 9.62 -3.95 -17.53
C VAL A 64 9.08 -2.59 -17.97
N ASP A 65 8.64 -1.77 -17.00
CA ASP A 65 8.29 -0.37 -17.21
C ASP A 65 9.56 0.49 -17.17
N TYR A 66 9.79 1.30 -18.22
CA TYR A 66 10.96 2.17 -18.31
C TYR A 66 10.64 3.52 -18.92
N LEU A 67 11.42 4.57 -18.55
CA LEU A 67 11.29 5.90 -19.13
C LEU A 67 12.12 6.05 -20.39
N LEU A 68 11.59 6.86 -21.30
CA LEU A 68 12.30 7.40 -22.44
C LEU A 68 12.32 8.93 -22.38
N SER A 69 13.38 9.52 -22.88
CA SER A 69 13.43 10.96 -23.16
C SER A 69 12.36 11.32 -24.20
N ARG A 70 11.85 12.56 -24.12
CA ARG A 70 10.68 13.02 -24.90
C ARG A 70 10.75 12.74 -26.39
N ASP A 71 11.94 12.90 -26.97
CA ASP A 71 12.14 12.84 -28.41
C ASP A 71 12.49 11.43 -28.94
N VAL A 72 12.48 10.43 -28.04
CA VAL A 72 12.77 9.05 -28.41
C VAL A 72 11.48 8.32 -28.75
N ALA A 73 11.45 7.68 -29.93
CA ALA A 73 10.32 6.88 -30.38
C ALA A 73 10.08 5.70 -29.43
N ARG A 74 8.80 5.45 -29.13
CA ARG A 74 8.38 4.33 -28.29
C ARG A 74 8.34 3.04 -29.13
N HIS A 75 9.15 2.07 -28.77
CA HIS A 75 9.13 0.73 -29.35
C HIS A 75 8.81 -0.28 -28.24
N PRO A 76 7.52 -0.51 -27.93
CA PRO A 76 7.13 -1.50 -26.92
C PRO A 76 7.41 -2.92 -27.43
N SER A 77 7.66 -3.83 -26.49
CA SER A 77 7.67 -5.27 -26.73
C SER A 77 6.70 -5.95 -25.77
N PRO A 78 6.41 -7.24 -25.93
CA PRO A 78 5.59 -7.98 -24.97
C PRO A 78 6.15 -7.96 -23.53
N LEU A 79 7.48 -7.82 -23.42
CA LEU A 79 8.21 -7.87 -22.14
C LEU A 79 8.72 -6.50 -21.68
N SER A 80 8.39 -5.41 -22.40
CA SER A 80 8.82 -4.07 -22.00
C SER A 80 7.80 -3.00 -22.39
N ARG A 81 7.61 -2.01 -21.50
CA ARG A 81 6.65 -0.91 -21.64
C ARG A 81 7.35 0.43 -21.53
N PRO A 82 7.59 1.11 -22.65
CA PRO A 82 8.17 2.45 -22.64
C PRO A 82 7.14 3.52 -22.22
N HIS A 83 7.57 4.41 -21.35
CA HIS A 83 6.85 5.61 -20.93
C HIS A 83 7.67 6.84 -21.28
N SER A 84 7.04 7.91 -21.75
CA SER A 84 7.74 9.17 -22.01
C SER A 84 7.47 10.15 -20.87
N TRP A 85 8.52 10.82 -20.42
CA TRP A 85 8.40 11.91 -19.49
C TRP A 85 8.49 13.25 -20.25
N CYS A 86 7.48 14.10 -20.07
CA CYS A 86 7.41 15.40 -20.74
C CYS A 86 7.83 16.50 -19.76
N GLY A 87 9.08 16.86 -19.79
CA GLY A 87 9.65 17.92 -18.96
C GLY A 87 11.05 17.58 -18.45
N PRO A 88 11.72 18.52 -17.79
CA PRO A 88 12.97 18.22 -17.11
C PRO A 88 12.72 17.21 -15.99
N LEU A 89 13.65 16.29 -15.80
CA LEU A 89 13.67 15.44 -14.62
C LEU A 89 14.12 16.31 -13.44
N PRO A 90 13.34 16.39 -12.36
CA PRO A 90 13.76 17.13 -11.19
C PRO A 90 14.97 16.48 -10.53
N ASP A 91 15.75 17.26 -9.81
CA ASP A 91 16.87 16.75 -9.03
C ASP A 91 16.41 15.65 -8.04
N ARG A 92 17.27 14.68 -7.84
CA ARG A 92 17.03 13.56 -6.91
C ARG A 92 15.80 12.71 -7.24
N THR A 93 15.40 12.66 -8.52
CA THR A 93 14.32 11.78 -9.01
C THR A 93 14.78 10.41 -9.43
N LEU A 94 16.07 10.22 -9.66
CA LEU A 94 16.66 8.96 -10.07
C LEU A 94 17.76 8.52 -9.12
N LEU A 95 17.86 7.20 -8.98
CA LEU A 95 18.89 6.48 -8.23
C LEU A 95 19.77 5.71 -9.20
N SER A 96 21.10 5.77 -9.06
CA SER A 96 22.01 4.95 -9.86
C SER A 96 22.11 3.54 -9.31
N LEU A 97 21.96 2.54 -10.17
CA LEU A 97 22.20 1.13 -9.85
C LEU A 97 23.52 0.62 -10.45
N GLY A 98 24.28 1.49 -11.10
CA GLY A 98 25.47 1.12 -11.87
C GLY A 98 25.15 0.67 -13.28
N ASN A 99 26.20 0.49 -14.13
CA ASN A 99 26.09 -0.04 -15.49
C ASN A 99 25.04 0.65 -16.38
N ASP A 100 24.91 1.99 -16.26
CA ASP A 100 23.89 2.78 -16.99
C ASP A 100 22.44 2.36 -16.68
N ILE A 101 22.19 1.73 -15.54
CA ILE A 101 20.85 1.41 -15.04
C ILE A 101 20.49 2.39 -13.94
N TYR A 102 19.33 3.00 -14.09
CA TYR A 102 18.76 3.98 -13.15
C TYR A 102 17.37 3.55 -12.71
N LEU A 103 16.99 3.93 -11.49
CA LEU A 103 15.69 3.64 -10.91
C LEU A 103 15.00 4.94 -10.52
N SER A 104 13.76 5.11 -10.92
CA SER A 104 12.94 6.22 -10.41
C SER A 104 12.87 6.16 -8.88
N ALA A 105 13.23 7.26 -8.22
CA ALA A 105 13.16 7.37 -6.76
C ALA A 105 11.72 7.18 -6.25
N PRO A 106 11.48 6.77 -4.99
CA PRO A 106 10.15 6.41 -4.50
C PRO A 106 9.07 7.48 -4.75
N LYS A 107 9.35 8.75 -4.47
CA LYS A 107 8.43 9.86 -4.72
C LYS A 107 8.10 10.04 -6.19
N PHE A 108 9.11 9.93 -7.03
CA PHE A 108 8.94 10.07 -8.48
C PHE A 108 8.18 8.89 -9.05
N THR A 109 8.46 7.68 -8.58
CA THR A 109 7.67 6.47 -8.89
C THR A 109 6.20 6.68 -8.53
N PHE A 110 5.91 7.20 -7.35
CA PHE A 110 4.54 7.47 -6.91
C PHE A 110 3.83 8.51 -7.79
N LEU A 111 4.54 9.57 -8.19
CA LEU A 111 4.01 10.55 -9.15
C LEU A 111 3.71 9.93 -10.51
N GLN A 112 4.61 9.09 -11.05
CA GLN A 112 4.40 8.39 -12.31
C GLN A 112 3.16 7.49 -12.27
N LEU A 113 2.93 6.79 -11.15
CA LEU A 113 1.75 5.94 -10.95
C LEU A 113 0.45 6.74 -10.91
N SER A 114 0.48 8.02 -10.54
CA SER A 114 -0.71 8.89 -10.55
C SER A 114 -1.38 9.00 -11.92
N GLY A 115 -0.62 8.78 -12.98
CA GLY A 115 -1.14 8.74 -14.35
C GLY A 115 -2.03 7.55 -14.66
N ARG A 116 -1.87 6.46 -13.93
CA ARG A 116 -2.50 5.18 -14.22
C ARG A 116 -3.64 4.84 -13.26
N TYR A 117 -3.48 5.21 -12.00
CA TYR A 117 -4.39 4.85 -10.92
C TYR A 117 -5.33 5.97 -10.55
N ASP A 118 -6.53 5.64 -10.12
CA ASP A 118 -7.43 6.64 -9.55
C ASP A 118 -6.99 7.05 -8.12
N LEU A 119 -7.78 7.91 -7.51
CA LEU A 119 -7.44 8.50 -6.22
C LEU A 119 -7.43 7.48 -5.07
N VAL A 120 -8.36 6.52 -5.08
CA VAL A 120 -8.46 5.49 -4.04
C VAL A 120 -7.31 4.49 -4.17
N GLU A 121 -7.10 4.00 -5.37
CA GLU A 121 -6.01 3.09 -5.69
C GLU A 121 -4.65 3.71 -5.36
N LEU A 122 -4.46 4.97 -5.72
CA LEU A 122 -3.23 5.70 -5.42
C LEU A 122 -3.03 5.88 -3.91
N SER A 123 -4.10 6.12 -3.13
CA SER A 123 -4.01 6.15 -1.67
C SER A 123 -3.59 4.79 -1.09
N CYS A 124 -4.12 3.70 -1.64
CA CYS A 124 -3.72 2.35 -1.24
C CYS A 124 -2.24 2.06 -1.56
N ILE A 125 -1.78 2.48 -2.75
CA ILE A 125 -0.37 2.35 -3.14
C ILE A 125 0.54 3.15 -2.20
N ALA A 126 0.15 4.38 -1.85
CA ALA A 126 0.88 5.19 -0.87
C ALA A 126 1.03 4.45 0.47
N MET A 127 -0.08 3.86 0.96
CA MET A 127 -0.07 3.09 2.22
C MET A 127 0.74 1.79 2.12
N ALA A 128 0.77 1.14 0.96
CA ALA A 128 1.64 -0.02 0.74
C ALA A 128 3.11 0.39 0.76
N MET A 129 3.49 1.48 0.08
CA MET A 129 4.87 2.01 0.09
C MET A 129 5.32 2.49 1.48
N ALA A 130 4.41 3.07 2.25
CA ALA A 130 4.66 3.56 3.62
C ALA A 130 4.40 2.49 4.70
N GLY A 131 3.99 1.30 4.29
CA GLY A 131 3.70 0.15 5.12
C GLY A 131 4.77 -0.94 5.02
N TRP A 132 4.38 -2.14 5.41
CA TRP A 132 5.25 -3.31 5.54
C TRP A 132 4.90 -4.43 4.56
N TYR A 133 4.18 -4.12 3.50
CA TYR A 133 3.70 -5.12 2.54
C TYR A 133 3.52 -4.54 1.14
N LEU A 134 3.64 -5.41 0.14
CA LEU A 134 3.12 -5.18 -1.20
C LEU A 134 2.18 -6.34 -1.55
N PRO A 135 1.03 -6.10 -2.17
CA PRO A 135 0.21 -7.18 -2.72
C PRO A 135 1.00 -8.06 -3.68
N SER A 136 0.85 -9.38 -3.57
CA SER A 136 1.50 -10.34 -4.46
C SER A 136 0.52 -11.46 -4.83
N GLN A 137 0.77 -12.15 -5.92
CA GLN A 137 -0.05 -13.29 -6.36
C GLN A 137 0.36 -14.63 -5.69
N GLY A 138 1.37 -14.62 -4.81
CA GLY A 138 1.80 -15.81 -4.07
C GLY A 138 0.73 -16.31 -3.09
N GLU A 139 0.95 -17.50 -2.50
CA GLU A 139 0.00 -18.21 -1.61
C GLU A 139 -0.57 -17.34 -0.47
N ASN A 140 0.21 -16.39 0.05
CA ASN A 140 -0.21 -15.50 1.13
C ASN A 140 -0.77 -14.16 0.62
N GLY A 141 -0.79 -13.90 -0.69
CA GLY A 141 -1.24 -12.64 -1.27
C GLY A 141 -0.38 -11.41 -0.90
N LEU A 142 0.75 -11.61 -0.25
CA LEU A 142 1.59 -10.54 0.31
C LEU A 142 3.08 -10.83 0.15
N SER A 143 3.83 -9.81 -0.25
CA SER A 143 5.28 -9.73 -0.07
C SER A 143 5.57 -8.76 1.08
N ARG A 144 6.42 -9.14 2.03
CA ARG A 144 6.81 -8.29 3.16
C ARG A 144 8.05 -7.47 2.82
N HIS A 145 8.04 -6.19 3.20
CA HIS A 145 9.18 -5.29 3.05
C HIS A 145 9.20 -4.26 4.20
N ASN A 146 10.29 -3.55 4.36
CA ASN A 146 10.34 -2.38 5.23
C ASN A 146 9.70 -1.18 4.52
N PRO A 147 9.14 -0.20 5.27
CA PRO A 147 8.62 1.03 4.67
C PRO A 147 9.66 1.69 3.75
N VAL A 148 9.26 1.95 2.52
CA VAL A 148 10.11 2.56 1.47
C VAL A 148 10.20 4.08 1.67
N VAL A 149 9.10 4.67 2.12
CA VAL A 149 8.91 6.11 2.25
C VAL A 149 7.77 6.36 3.23
N SER A 150 7.82 7.46 3.99
CA SER A 150 6.66 7.85 4.81
C SER A 150 5.64 8.66 4.01
N ILE A 151 4.39 8.67 4.49
CA ILE A 151 3.34 9.53 3.91
C ILE A 151 3.73 11.01 3.98
N ALA A 152 4.40 11.43 5.06
CA ALA A 152 4.94 12.78 5.19
C ALA A 152 5.94 13.10 4.06
N GLN A 153 6.83 12.17 3.74
CA GLN A 153 7.76 12.33 2.63
C GLN A 153 7.05 12.36 1.27
N LEU A 154 6.00 11.57 1.06
CA LEU A 154 5.21 11.59 -0.18
C LEU A 154 4.43 12.91 -0.36
N LYS A 155 4.02 13.56 0.73
CA LYS A 155 3.35 14.88 0.72
C LYS A 155 4.28 16.03 0.35
N MET A 156 5.58 15.88 0.60
CA MET A 156 6.52 16.94 0.23
C MET A 156 6.52 17.12 -1.30
N PRO A 157 6.55 18.36 -1.79
CA PRO A 157 6.67 18.60 -3.23
C PRO A 157 7.84 17.78 -3.78
N VAL A 158 7.64 17.13 -4.91
CA VAL A 158 8.77 16.69 -5.71
C VAL A 158 9.39 17.98 -6.22
N CYS A 159 10.55 18.36 -5.64
CA CYS A 159 11.15 19.67 -5.86
C CYS A 159 11.13 20.03 -7.35
N ASP A 160 10.70 21.25 -7.66
CA ASP A 160 10.82 21.93 -8.96
C ASP A 160 10.09 21.34 -10.19
N ILE A 161 9.18 20.37 -10.03
CA ILE A 161 8.38 19.88 -11.17
C ILE A 161 7.38 20.95 -11.68
N GLY A 162 7.19 22.04 -10.97
CA GLY A 162 6.17 23.04 -11.32
C GLY A 162 4.75 22.46 -11.29
N LYS A 163 3.84 23.02 -12.07
CA LYS A 163 2.48 22.46 -12.26
C LYS A 163 2.52 21.24 -13.18
N HIS A 164 2.93 20.10 -12.65
CA HIS A 164 2.91 18.84 -13.40
C HIS A 164 1.57 18.13 -13.25
N TRP A 165 1.11 17.51 -14.34
CA TRP A 165 -0.07 16.65 -14.32
C TRP A 165 0.11 15.53 -13.29
N GLY A 166 -0.86 15.35 -12.41
CA GLY A 166 -0.83 14.31 -11.36
C GLY A 166 -0.45 14.80 -9.97
N ILE A 167 0.18 15.98 -9.80
CA ILE A 167 0.56 16.51 -8.48
C ILE A 167 -0.67 16.67 -7.57
N ASP A 168 -1.74 17.29 -8.07
CA ASP A 168 -2.99 17.45 -7.30
C ASP A 168 -3.57 16.09 -6.87
N LYS A 169 -3.41 15.05 -7.71
CA LYS A 169 -3.86 13.71 -7.38
C LYS A 169 -2.98 13.08 -6.29
N VAL A 170 -1.67 13.25 -6.38
CA VAL A 170 -0.71 12.80 -5.35
C VAL A 170 -1.02 13.46 -4.00
N GLU A 171 -1.18 14.78 -3.97
CA GLU A 171 -1.53 15.51 -2.73
C GLU A 171 -2.85 15.02 -2.13
N ARG A 172 -3.86 14.78 -2.96
CA ARG A 172 -5.16 14.29 -2.48
C ARG A 172 -5.10 12.84 -2.02
N ALA A 173 -4.35 11.98 -2.70
CA ALA A 173 -4.18 10.59 -2.32
C ALA A 173 -3.44 10.46 -0.97
N THR A 174 -2.37 11.23 -0.80
CA THR A 174 -1.58 11.21 0.45
C THR A 174 -2.31 11.85 1.63
N ARG A 175 -3.38 12.63 1.39
CA ARG A 175 -4.21 13.21 2.47
C ARG A 175 -4.97 12.13 3.25
N TRP A 176 -5.35 11.03 2.59
CA TRP A 176 -6.10 9.93 3.19
C TRP A 176 -5.21 8.73 3.55
N ALA A 177 -4.02 8.66 2.99
CA ALA A 177 -3.08 7.60 3.26
C ALA A 177 -2.45 7.75 4.65
N LEU A 178 -2.15 6.60 5.27
CA LEU A 178 -1.56 6.50 6.60
C LEU A 178 -0.31 5.61 6.54
N ASP A 179 0.64 5.90 7.42
CA ASP A 179 1.82 5.07 7.60
C ASP A 179 1.48 3.76 8.31
N ASN A 180 2.39 2.80 8.24
CA ASN A 180 2.46 1.64 9.11
C ASN A 180 1.40 0.55 8.87
N SER A 181 0.73 0.54 7.72
CA SER A 181 -0.15 -0.58 7.35
C SER A 181 0.67 -1.86 7.09
N ARG A 182 0.14 -3.01 7.47
CA ARG A 182 0.80 -4.32 7.32
C ARG A 182 0.03 -5.30 6.45
N SER A 183 -1.16 -4.92 6.01
CA SER A 183 -1.98 -5.75 5.14
C SER A 183 -2.92 -4.92 4.26
N PRO A 184 -3.37 -5.47 3.11
CA PRO A 184 -4.37 -4.83 2.27
C PRO A 184 -5.68 -4.55 3.01
N MET A 185 -6.04 -5.39 3.97
CA MET A 185 -7.30 -5.22 4.71
C MET A 185 -7.22 -4.12 5.77
N GLU A 186 -6.07 -3.96 6.45
CA GLU A 186 -5.82 -2.79 7.30
C GLU A 186 -5.89 -1.49 6.49
N THR A 187 -5.25 -1.45 5.31
CA THR A 187 -5.35 -0.33 4.36
C THR A 187 -6.80 -0.04 3.99
N SER A 188 -7.56 -1.08 3.65
CA SER A 188 -8.97 -0.94 3.24
C SER A 188 -9.84 -0.42 4.39
N LEU A 189 -9.66 -0.96 5.59
CA LEU A 189 -10.38 -0.52 6.79
C LEU A 189 -10.05 0.94 7.14
N ALA A 190 -8.78 1.31 7.14
CA ALA A 190 -8.34 2.67 7.40
C ALA A 190 -8.92 3.68 6.40
N LEU A 191 -8.88 3.36 5.10
CA LEU A 191 -9.45 4.22 4.07
C LEU A 191 -10.98 4.28 4.14
N LEU A 192 -11.65 3.20 4.53
CA LEU A 192 -13.10 3.21 4.75
C LEU A 192 -13.47 4.15 5.90
N ILE A 193 -12.68 4.17 6.97
CA ILE A 193 -12.87 5.05 8.14
C ILE A 193 -12.67 6.52 7.76
N ASN A 194 -11.50 6.89 7.24
CA ASN A 194 -11.08 8.29 7.14
C ASN A 194 -11.40 8.97 5.79
N THR A 195 -11.70 8.21 4.72
CA THR A 195 -12.10 8.82 3.45
C THR A 195 -13.37 9.65 3.62
N PRO A 196 -13.43 10.88 3.09
CA PRO A 196 -14.60 11.74 3.25
C PRO A 196 -15.90 11.09 2.79
N ARG A 197 -17.00 11.39 3.50
CA ARG A 197 -18.35 10.85 3.20
C ARG A 197 -18.77 11.08 1.75
N ILE A 198 -18.48 12.26 1.21
CA ILE A 198 -18.77 12.62 -0.21
C ILE A 198 -18.04 11.69 -1.20
N ARG A 199 -17.03 10.95 -0.77
CA ARG A 199 -16.30 9.94 -1.55
C ARG A 199 -16.69 8.50 -1.21
N GLY A 200 -17.62 8.31 -0.28
CA GLY A 200 -18.14 7.01 0.13
C GLY A 200 -17.55 6.43 1.42
N GLY A 201 -16.51 7.04 1.97
CA GLY A 201 -16.00 6.69 3.29
C GLY A 201 -16.93 7.12 4.42
N TYR A 202 -16.50 6.94 5.64
CA TYR A 202 -17.24 7.39 6.81
C TYR A 202 -16.84 8.80 7.25
N GLY A 203 -15.66 9.29 6.84
CA GLY A 203 -15.17 10.64 7.14
C GLY A 203 -14.91 10.86 8.62
N LEU A 204 -14.56 9.80 9.34
CA LEU A 204 -14.26 9.82 10.76
C LEU A 204 -12.80 10.24 11.01
N VAL A 205 -12.46 10.49 12.27
CA VAL A 205 -11.08 10.75 12.69
C VAL A 205 -10.15 9.67 12.15
N SER A 206 -8.99 10.08 11.62
CA SER A 206 -8.02 9.15 11.04
C SER A 206 -7.52 8.15 12.07
N PRO A 207 -7.53 6.85 11.77
CA PRO A 207 -7.03 5.83 12.69
C PRO A 207 -5.51 5.85 12.81
N ILE A 208 -5.02 5.25 13.89
CA ILE A 208 -3.63 4.86 14.08
C ILE A 208 -3.51 3.39 13.71
N LEU A 209 -2.59 3.04 12.82
CA LEU A 209 -2.36 1.67 12.39
C LEU A 209 -1.19 1.04 13.14
N ASN A 210 -1.37 -0.20 13.56
CA ASN A 210 -0.36 -1.00 14.27
C ASN A 210 0.24 -0.25 15.48
N ALA A 211 -0.63 0.42 16.24
CA ALA A 211 -0.25 1.16 17.44
C ALA A 211 0.37 0.21 18.47
N ARG A 212 1.51 0.63 19.05
CA ARG A 212 2.16 -0.11 20.13
C ARG A 212 1.58 0.24 21.46
N ILE A 213 1.06 -0.75 22.16
CA ILE A 213 0.50 -0.67 23.50
C ILE A 213 1.49 -1.32 24.45
N TYR A 214 2.20 -0.51 25.23
CA TYR A 214 3.19 -1.03 26.17
C TYR A 214 2.51 -1.66 27.38
N LEU A 215 2.96 -2.86 27.74
CA LEU A 215 2.40 -3.64 28.83
C LEU A 215 3.09 -3.34 30.15
N SER A 216 2.31 -3.18 31.21
CA SER A 216 2.79 -3.11 32.59
C SER A 216 3.52 -4.37 33.03
N ALA A 217 4.21 -4.33 34.16
CA ALA A 217 4.88 -5.50 34.71
C ALA A 217 3.90 -6.65 34.99
N GLU A 218 2.71 -6.32 35.47
CA GLU A 218 1.64 -7.25 35.79
C GLU A 218 1.08 -7.92 34.52
N SER A 219 0.85 -7.15 33.47
CA SER A 219 0.34 -7.68 32.19
C SER A 219 1.36 -8.56 31.49
N ARG A 220 2.66 -8.29 31.68
CA ARG A 220 3.75 -9.15 31.15
C ARG A 220 3.85 -10.50 31.84
N VAL A 221 3.28 -10.69 33.00
CA VAL A 221 3.13 -12.03 33.60
C VAL A 221 2.14 -12.88 32.80
N ILE A 222 1.10 -12.26 32.23
CA ILE A 222 0.08 -12.95 31.43
C ILE A 222 0.61 -13.20 30.01
N TYR A 223 1.17 -12.14 29.39
CA TYR A 223 1.70 -12.15 28.03
C TYR A 223 3.13 -11.60 28.05
N PRO A 224 4.19 -12.44 27.97
CA PRO A 224 5.57 -12.08 28.25
C PRO A 224 6.23 -11.29 27.11
N HIS A 225 5.59 -10.22 26.69
CA HIS A 225 6.06 -9.28 25.68
C HIS A 225 6.07 -7.88 26.24
N ARG A 226 6.95 -7.03 25.72
CA ARG A 226 7.07 -5.63 26.15
C ARG A 226 5.89 -4.80 25.72
N TYR A 227 5.29 -5.12 24.58
CA TYR A 227 4.14 -4.42 23.99
C TYR A 227 3.27 -5.39 23.17
N CYS A 228 2.02 -5.00 22.96
CA CYS A 228 1.13 -5.51 21.92
C CYS A 228 1.01 -4.49 20.79
N GLU A 229 0.61 -4.93 19.61
CA GLU A 229 0.24 -4.06 18.50
C GLU A 229 -1.21 -4.33 18.13
N ALA A 230 -1.96 -3.27 17.82
CA ALA A 230 -3.36 -3.37 17.39
C ALA A 230 -3.47 -2.87 15.94
N ASP A 231 -4.16 -3.61 15.08
CA ASP A 231 -4.25 -3.30 13.65
C ASP A 231 -4.79 -1.88 13.41
N VAL A 232 -5.84 -1.50 14.11
CA VAL A 232 -6.50 -0.20 13.98
C VAL A 232 -7.00 0.28 15.33
N SER A 233 -6.70 1.52 15.69
CA SER A 233 -7.26 2.21 16.86
C SER A 233 -7.62 3.64 16.52
N ALA A 234 -8.61 4.21 17.23
CA ALA A 234 -8.79 5.66 17.20
C ALA A 234 -7.76 6.34 18.11
N PRO A 235 -7.36 7.60 17.85
CA PRO A 235 -6.52 8.36 18.76
C PRO A 235 -7.14 8.41 20.17
N ASP A 236 -6.31 8.25 21.17
CA ASP A 236 -6.70 8.31 22.60
C ASP A 236 -7.83 7.37 23.04
N SER A 237 -8.10 6.33 22.24
CA SER A 237 -9.16 5.35 22.46
C SER A 237 -8.65 4.10 23.18
N SER A 238 -9.47 3.57 24.08
CA SER A 238 -9.27 2.23 24.65
C SER A 238 -9.88 1.11 23.80
N LEU A 239 -10.58 1.42 22.70
CA LEU A 239 -11.14 0.44 21.79
C LEU A 239 -10.16 0.15 20.65
N LEU A 240 -9.78 -1.11 20.53
CA LEU A 240 -8.86 -1.62 19.49
C LEU A 240 -9.62 -2.51 18.51
N PHE A 241 -9.29 -2.40 17.24
CA PHE A 241 -9.86 -3.23 16.19
C PHE A 241 -8.79 -4.14 15.61
N GLU A 242 -9.11 -5.42 15.47
CA GLU A 242 -8.27 -6.46 14.87
C GLU A 242 -8.99 -7.08 13.68
N TYR A 243 -8.34 -7.09 12.53
CA TYR A 243 -8.88 -7.75 11.37
C TYR A 243 -8.60 -9.25 11.40
N LEU A 244 -9.66 -10.05 11.45
CA LEU A 244 -9.55 -11.50 11.42
C LEU A 244 -9.46 -12.03 9.99
N GLY A 245 -8.24 -12.40 9.59
CA GLY A 245 -7.99 -13.19 8.39
C GLY A 245 -8.15 -14.70 8.62
N LYS A 246 -8.00 -15.51 7.56
CA LYS A 246 -8.09 -16.98 7.64
C LYS A 246 -7.10 -17.68 8.60
N ALA A 247 -6.03 -17.02 9.01
CA ALA A 247 -4.97 -17.61 9.84
C ALA A 247 -5.32 -17.70 11.34
N PHE A 248 -6.51 -17.27 11.76
CA PHE A 248 -6.90 -17.08 13.17
C PHE A 248 -6.96 -18.37 14.01
N HIS A 249 -6.91 -19.55 13.41
CA HIS A 249 -7.09 -20.81 14.17
C HIS A 249 -5.80 -21.48 14.67
N LYS A 250 -4.63 -20.87 14.48
CA LYS A 250 -3.36 -21.56 14.74
C LYS A 250 -2.73 -21.33 16.14
N GLU A 251 -3.07 -20.25 16.85
CA GLU A 251 -2.42 -19.89 18.12
C GLU A 251 -3.40 -19.46 19.23
N GLU A 252 -4.52 -20.16 19.39
CA GLU A 252 -5.63 -19.80 20.29
C GLU A 252 -5.19 -19.41 21.72
N HIS A 253 -4.26 -20.16 22.32
CA HIS A 253 -3.74 -19.86 23.67
C HIS A 253 -2.92 -18.56 23.74
N ARG A 254 -2.19 -18.22 22.71
CA ARG A 254 -1.40 -16.99 22.65
C ARG A 254 -2.31 -15.77 22.48
N ASP A 255 -3.32 -15.90 21.65
CA ASP A 255 -4.29 -14.85 21.36
C ASP A 255 -5.12 -14.52 22.60
N ILE A 256 -5.58 -15.54 23.35
CA ILE A 256 -6.27 -15.34 24.63
C ILE A 256 -5.39 -14.60 25.64
N ARG A 257 -4.12 -14.99 25.81
CA ARG A 257 -3.20 -14.31 26.72
C ARG A 257 -2.96 -12.86 26.33
N ARG A 258 -2.81 -12.59 25.04
CA ARG A 258 -2.68 -11.25 24.50
C ARG A 258 -3.90 -10.39 24.80
N GLU A 259 -5.11 -10.94 24.58
CA GLU A 259 -6.35 -10.24 24.87
C GLU A 259 -6.51 -9.94 26.38
N LEU A 260 -6.24 -10.91 27.25
CA LEU A 260 -6.28 -10.71 28.71
C LEU A 260 -5.26 -9.63 29.17
N ALA A 261 -4.07 -9.60 28.58
CA ALA A 261 -3.08 -8.57 28.89
C ALA A 261 -3.57 -7.18 28.46
N LEU A 262 -4.19 -7.05 27.28
CA LEU A 262 -4.77 -5.81 26.79
C LEU A 262 -5.96 -5.34 27.64
N GLN A 263 -6.84 -6.26 28.06
CA GLN A 263 -7.95 -5.96 28.96
C GLN A 263 -7.46 -5.44 30.32
N ARG A 264 -6.37 -6.01 30.82
CA ARG A 264 -5.75 -5.54 32.07
C ARG A 264 -5.18 -4.12 31.95
N GLU A 265 -4.68 -3.74 30.78
CA GLU A 265 -4.27 -2.37 30.47
C GLU A 265 -5.45 -1.42 30.20
N GLY A 266 -6.70 -1.91 30.30
CA GLY A 266 -7.91 -1.12 30.10
C GLY A 266 -8.39 -1.05 28.66
N TYR A 267 -7.82 -1.84 27.77
CA TYR A 267 -8.23 -1.88 26.36
C TYR A 267 -9.31 -2.93 26.11
N GLN A 268 -10.19 -2.63 25.16
CA GLN A 268 -11.21 -3.54 24.65
C GLN A 268 -10.88 -3.92 23.21
N LEU A 269 -10.86 -5.21 22.90
CA LEU A 269 -10.60 -5.72 21.57
C LEU A 269 -11.91 -5.99 20.84
N GLN A 270 -12.02 -5.49 19.62
CA GLN A 270 -13.11 -5.80 18.70
C GLN A 270 -12.56 -6.42 17.44
N TYR A 271 -12.98 -7.65 17.19
CA TYR A 271 -12.63 -8.34 15.94
C TYR A 271 -13.52 -7.87 14.79
N VAL A 272 -12.90 -7.71 13.62
CA VAL A 272 -13.55 -7.28 12.39
C VAL A 272 -13.25 -8.29 11.29
N THR A 273 -14.29 -8.80 10.65
CA THR A 273 -14.18 -9.75 9.54
C THR A 273 -14.63 -9.13 8.22
N ILE A 274 -14.19 -9.69 7.11
CA ILE A 274 -14.67 -9.27 5.77
C ILE A 274 -16.19 -9.38 5.64
N ARG A 275 -16.81 -10.42 6.22
CA ARG A 275 -18.26 -10.61 6.21
C ARG A 275 -18.99 -9.45 6.89
N GLN A 276 -18.50 -9.02 8.04
CA GLN A 276 -19.08 -7.88 8.76
C GLN A 276 -18.91 -6.57 7.98
N LEU A 277 -17.77 -6.38 7.29
CA LEU A 277 -17.56 -5.19 6.47
C LEU A 277 -18.44 -5.17 5.21
N LEU A 278 -18.80 -6.34 4.68
CA LEU A 278 -19.70 -6.45 3.53
C LEU A 278 -21.18 -6.28 3.92
N ASP A 279 -21.55 -6.62 5.15
CA ASP A 279 -22.90 -6.50 5.68
C ASP A 279 -23.21 -5.09 6.17
N PRO A 280 -24.17 -4.34 5.54
CA PRO A 280 -24.41 -2.94 5.87
C PRO A 280 -24.73 -2.66 7.36
N PRO A 281 -25.64 -3.41 8.03
CA PRO A 281 -25.92 -3.23 9.45
C PRO A 281 -24.68 -3.43 10.33
N GLN A 282 -23.95 -4.52 10.16
CA GLN A 282 -22.77 -4.84 10.97
C GLN A 282 -21.64 -3.83 10.73
N ARG A 283 -21.38 -3.49 9.48
CA ARG A 283 -20.41 -2.46 9.14
C ARG A 283 -20.75 -1.12 9.78
N ASN A 284 -21.99 -0.68 9.71
CA ASN A 284 -22.40 0.59 10.31
C ASN A 284 -22.27 0.56 11.84
N GLU A 285 -22.51 -0.59 12.48
CA GLU A 285 -22.29 -0.75 13.91
C GLU A 285 -20.82 -0.65 14.29
N ILE A 286 -19.93 -1.31 13.53
CA ILE A 286 -18.47 -1.20 13.71
C ILE A 286 -18.04 0.26 13.60
N MET A 287 -18.50 0.97 12.59
CA MET A 287 -18.14 2.38 12.39
C MET A 287 -18.74 3.32 13.42
N ARG A 288 -19.92 3.01 13.98
CA ARG A 288 -20.51 3.75 15.09
C ARG A 288 -19.70 3.59 16.37
N ARG A 289 -19.26 2.37 16.65
CA ARG A 289 -18.39 2.11 17.80
C ARG A 289 -17.04 2.81 17.65
N TYR A 290 -16.46 2.79 16.43
CA TYR A 290 -15.25 3.54 16.14
C TYR A 290 -15.46 5.05 16.36
N ALA A 291 -16.51 5.63 15.77
CA ALA A 291 -16.81 7.05 15.93
C ALA A 291 -16.95 7.43 17.41
N HIS A 292 -17.76 6.67 18.17
CA HIS A 292 -17.96 6.91 19.60
C HIS A 292 -16.63 6.86 20.37
N SER A 293 -15.77 5.88 20.08
CA SER A 293 -14.46 5.74 20.74
C SER A 293 -13.48 6.86 20.40
N ALA A 294 -13.67 7.52 19.25
CA ALA A 294 -12.90 8.67 18.80
C ALA A 294 -13.49 10.02 19.25
N GLY A 295 -14.55 10.01 20.07
CA GLY A 295 -15.28 11.24 20.43
C GLY A 295 -16.03 11.89 19.26
N ASP A 296 -16.33 11.12 18.21
CA ASP A 296 -17.00 11.55 17.00
C ASP A 296 -18.42 10.96 16.90
N SER A 297 -19.21 11.38 15.94
CA SER A 297 -20.56 10.88 15.72
C SER A 297 -20.77 10.42 14.28
N LEU A 298 -21.53 9.35 14.12
CA LEU A 298 -21.88 8.82 12.80
C LEU A 298 -23.27 9.29 12.38
N GLU A 299 -23.31 10.26 11.48
CA GLU A 299 -24.58 10.71 10.92
C GLU A 299 -25.16 9.72 9.88
N PRO A 300 -26.48 9.62 9.77
CA PRO A 300 -27.13 8.81 8.73
C PRO A 300 -26.64 9.17 7.32
N PRO A 301 -26.39 8.20 6.46
CA PRO A 301 -25.99 8.48 5.07
C PRO A 301 -27.18 8.87 4.22
N THR A 302 -27.00 9.83 3.31
CA THR A 302 -27.95 10.08 2.21
C THR A 302 -27.85 8.96 1.17
N GLU A 303 -28.85 8.83 0.30
CA GLU A 303 -28.83 7.84 -0.80
C GLU A 303 -27.58 7.97 -1.69
N LEU A 304 -27.17 9.20 -2.00
CA LEU A 304 -25.96 9.47 -2.75
C LEU A 304 -24.70 8.93 -2.05
N ILE A 305 -24.61 9.13 -0.73
CA ILE A 305 -23.48 8.61 0.07
C ILE A 305 -23.50 7.08 0.07
N VAL A 306 -24.67 6.45 0.18
CA VAL A 306 -24.80 4.98 0.11
C VAL A 306 -24.29 4.46 -1.22
N ARG A 307 -24.69 5.04 -2.36
CA ARG A 307 -24.21 4.65 -3.69
C ARG A 307 -22.67 4.78 -3.81
N LYS A 308 -22.11 5.89 -3.35
CA LYS A 308 -20.66 6.11 -3.37
C LYS A 308 -19.92 5.14 -2.44
N ARG A 309 -20.52 4.79 -1.30
CA ARG A 309 -19.95 3.80 -0.39
C ARG A 309 -19.91 2.40 -1.01
N ILE A 310 -20.94 1.99 -1.71
CA ILE A 310 -20.92 0.72 -2.45
C ILE A 310 -19.81 0.73 -3.50
N ALA A 311 -19.64 1.83 -4.24
CA ALA A 311 -18.57 1.95 -5.22
C ALA A 311 -17.16 1.90 -4.58
N LEU A 312 -16.98 2.53 -3.41
CA LEU A 312 -15.74 2.50 -2.65
C LEU A 312 -15.45 1.07 -2.12
N LEU A 313 -16.45 0.42 -1.54
CA LEU A 313 -16.31 -0.94 -1.00
C LEU A 313 -15.90 -1.96 -2.07
N ARG A 314 -16.43 -1.85 -3.30
CA ARG A 314 -16.02 -2.71 -4.41
C ARG A 314 -14.54 -2.60 -4.77
N ARG A 315 -13.90 -1.48 -4.46
CA ARG A 315 -12.48 -1.26 -4.67
C ARG A 315 -11.64 -1.70 -3.48
N LEU A 316 -12.10 -1.37 -2.28
CA LEU A 316 -11.35 -1.62 -1.06
C LEU A 316 -11.44 -3.07 -0.57
N LEU A 317 -12.52 -3.77 -0.88
CA LEU A 317 -12.73 -5.14 -0.38
C LEU A 317 -12.61 -6.16 -1.53
N PRO A 318 -12.23 -7.40 -1.22
CA PRO A 318 -12.25 -8.50 -2.18
C PRO A 318 -13.66 -8.71 -2.76
N ASP A 319 -13.74 -9.14 -4.01
CA ASP A 319 -15.01 -9.45 -4.65
C ASP A 319 -15.67 -10.67 -3.98
N ARG A 320 -17.01 -10.64 -3.85
CA ARG A 320 -17.79 -11.72 -3.23
C ARG A 320 -17.77 -13.04 -4.02
N GLY A 321 -17.30 -13.04 -5.27
CA GLY A 321 -17.36 -14.17 -6.19
C GLY A 321 -16.52 -15.40 -5.82
N LEU A 322 -15.77 -15.36 -4.72
CA LEU A 322 -14.87 -16.43 -4.30
C LEU A 322 -15.25 -17.04 -2.94
N VAL A 323 -16.53 -17.35 -2.75
CA VAL A 323 -16.97 -18.22 -1.66
C VAL A 323 -16.80 -19.66 -2.13
N LEU A 324 -15.94 -20.43 -1.48
CA LEU A 324 -15.82 -21.85 -1.72
C LEU A 324 -17.10 -22.58 -1.26
N GLU A 325 -17.45 -23.70 -1.90
CA GLU A 325 -18.63 -24.55 -1.57
C GLU A 325 -18.63 -25.03 -0.12
N ASP A 326 -17.46 -25.12 0.51
CA ASP A 326 -17.28 -25.47 1.94
C ASP A 326 -17.52 -24.29 2.90
N GLY A 327 -17.96 -23.12 2.39
CA GLY A 327 -18.14 -21.89 3.18
C GLY A 327 -16.84 -21.15 3.47
N GLY A 328 -15.70 -21.63 3.00
CA GLY A 328 -14.42 -20.94 3.04
C GLY A 328 -14.43 -19.75 2.06
N VAL A 329 -14.07 -18.56 2.54
CA VAL A 329 -13.82 -17.43 1.66
C VAL A 329 -12.37 -17.53 1.20
N ILE A 330 -12.11 -17.72 -0.10
CA ILE A 330 -10.78 -17.46 -0.64
C ILE A 330 -10.57 -15.97 -0.43
N GLN A 331 -9.54 -15.59 0.33
CA GLN A 331 -9.10 -14.22 0.40
C GLN A 331 -8.48 -13.85 -0.95
N SER A 332 -9.32 -13.43 -1.91
CA SER A 332 -8.83 -12.72 -3.06
C SER A 332 -8.30 -11.36 -2.59
N LEU A 333 -7.28 -10.88 -3.26
CA LEU A 333 -6.80 -9.52 -3.02
C LEU A 333 -7.94 -8.50 -3.26
N PRO A 334 -8.00 -7.40 -2.50
CA PRO A 334 -8.90 -6.30 -2.81
C PRO A 334 -8.73 -5.83 -4.25
N GLY A 335 -9.79 -5.31 -4.86
CA GLY A 335 -9.78 -4.87 -6.25
C GLY A 335 -8.64 -3.89 -6.60
N TRP A 336 -8.27 -3.01 -5.66
CA TRP A 336 -7.15 -2.09 -5.84
C TRP A 336 -5.77 -2.77 -5.87
N ALA A 337 -5.66 -3.93 -5.24
CA ALA A 337 -4.39 -4.64 -5.11
C ALA A 337 -4.04 -5.47 -6.36
N LEU A 338 -5.06 -5.96 -7.08
CA LEU A 338 -4.86 -6.80 -8.26
C LEU A 338 -3.95 -6.18 -9.33
N PRO A 339 -4.11 -4.89 -9.70
CA PRO A 339 -3.27 -4.29 -10.73
C PRO A 339 -1.81 -4.08 -10.33
N ILE A 340 -1.51 -4.05 -9.03
CA ILE A 340 -0.16 -3.83 -8.49
C ILE A 340 0.45 -5.08 -7.90
N ALA A 341 -0.35 -6.16 -7.77
CA ALA A 341 0.14 -7.42 -7.27
C ALA A 341 1.26 -7.94 -8.18
N TRP A 342 2.34 -8.33 -7.54
CA TRP A 342 3.43 -9.01 -8.22
C TRP A 342 2.91 -10.34 -8.77
N SER A 343 3.05 -10.57 -10.08
CA SER A 343 2.72 -11.85 -10.76
C SER A 343 3.82 -12.86 -10.57
#